data_7ed0802618cd444afbb08cf1b763f34b
#
_entry.id   7ed0802618cd444afbb08cf1b763f34b
#
_cell.length_a   1.000
_cell.length_b   1.000
_cell.length_c   1.000
_cell.angle_alpha   90.00
_cell.angle_beta   90.00
_cell.angle_gamma   90.00
#
_symmetry.space_group_name_H-M   'P 1'
#
loop_
_entity.id
_entity.type
_entity.pdbx_description
1 polymer ?
#
loop_
_entity_poly.entity_id
_entity_poly.type
_entity_poly.pdbx_seq_one_letter_code
_entity_poly.pdbx_strand_id
1 'polypeptide(L)'
;MSQISASLVKELRERTGLGMMECKKALTETDGDLTKAEDLLRIKSGSKASKVAGRIAAEGAIAVHISDDGKAGAIVEVNCETDFVGKDANFLKFASDIATVVMAQSVTEPSQLADQKLPSGDTVEEARQALIMKLGENMSVRRAQKVTAEGSLSSYLHGGRIGVLVDVVDGTAELGKDLATHIAAAKPVAVSADDVDSTLIEREREIAKARALESGKPENIIDKIVDGSVKKYLSEVTLYGQVFVKDDKKTVEKLLAETNSSVKSFHTFVVGEGIEKRVDDFAAEVAAQAGKK
;
A
#
# COMPACT_ATOMS: atom_id res chain seq x y z
N MET A 1 49.06 -5.18 3.66
CA MET A 1 47.66 -5.11 3.21
C MET A 1 47.54 -6.04 2.02
N SER A 2 46.78 -7.12 2.14
CA SER A 2 46.53 -8.04 1.03
C SER A 2 45.76 -7.29 -0.06
N GLN A 3 46.24 -7.42 -1.29
CA GLN A 3 45.59 -6.80 -2.44
C GLN A 3 44.27 -7.52 -2.72
N ILE A 4 43.14 -6.84 -2.42
CA ILE A 4 41.82 -7.41 -2.63
C ILE A 4 41.61 -7.64 -4.14
N SER A 5 41.40 -8.90 -4.53
CA SER A 5 41.21 -9.26 -5.94
C SER A 5 39.84 -8.82 -6.47
N ALA A 6 39.77 -8.49 -7.77
CA ALA A 6 38.48 -8.14 -8.40
C ALA A 6 37.47 -9.32 -8.34
N SER A 7 37.98 -10.57 -8.33
CA SER A 7 37.10 -11.75 -8.19
C SER A 7 36.42 -11.84 -6.83
N LEU A 8 37.13 -11.56 -5.74
CA LEU A 8 36.53 -11.51 -4.38
C LEU A 8 35.47 -10.40 -4.27
N VAL A 9 35.76 -9.23 -4.85
CA VAL A 9 34.76 -8.13 -4.87
C VAL A 9 33.53 -8.54 -5.68
N LYS A 10 33.71 -9.21 -6.81
CA LYS A 10 32.61 -9.72 -7.63
C LYS A 10 31.79 -10.75 -6.86
N GLU A 11 32.44 -11.71 -6.22
CA GLU A 11 31.78 -12.75 -5.42
C GLU A 11 30.95 -12.13 -4.29
N LEU A 12 31.52 -11.23 -3.49
CA LEU A 12 30.80 -10.56 -2.41
C LEU A 12 29.62 -9.74 -2.93
N ARG A 13 29.77 -9.09 -4.09
CA ARG A 13 28.70 -8.37 -4.74
C ARG A 13 27.56 -9.29 -5.23
N GLU A 14 27.89 -10.46 -5.77
CA GLU A 14 26.89 -11.45 -6.18
C GLU A 14 26.08 -11.99 -4.99
N ARG A 15 26.75 -12.19 -3.82
CA ARG A 15 26.11 -12.63 -2.59
C ARG A 15 25.23 -11.57 -1.96
N THR A 16 25.69 -10.33 -1.90
CA THR A 16 25.02 -9.25 -1.13
C THR A 16 24.15 -8.32 -1.98
N GLY A 17 24.36 -8.31 -3.31
CA GLY A 17 23.70 -7.36 -4.21
C GLY A 17 24.11 -5.91 -4.04
N LEU A 18 25.11 -5.61 -3.18
CA LEU A 18 25.56 -4.25 -2.86
C LEU A 18 26.53 -3.66 -3.91
N GLY A 19 26.83 -2.37 -3.78
CA GLY A 19 27.72 -1.64 -4.67
C GLY A 19 29.16 -2.17 -4.62
N MET A 20 29.88 -2.14 -5.76
CA MET A 20 31.28 -2.62 -5.89
C MET A 20 32.20 -1.95 -4.86
N MET A 21 32.04 -0.64 -4.62
CA MET A 21 32.91 0.10 -3.69
C MET A 21 32.64 -0.26 -2.24
N GLU A 22 31.39 -0.57 -1.89
CA GLU A 22 31.01 -1.01 -0.55
C GLU A 22 31.59 -2.42 -0.26
N CYS A 23 31.44 -3.34 -1.21
CA CYS A 23 32.04 -4.67 -1.12
C CYS A 23 33.58 -4.61 -1.03
N LYS A 24 34.22 -3.75 -1.85
CA LYS A 24 35.68 -3.57 -1.79
C LYS A 24 36.15 -3.03 -0.43
N LYS A 25 35.43 -2.04 0.12
CA LYS A 25 35.75 -1.48 1.46
C LYS A 25 35.60 -2.53 2.54
N ALA A 26 34.48 -3.29 2.54
CA ALA A 26 34.26 -4.34 3.52
C ALA A 26 35.36 -5.43 3.46
N LEU A 27 35.72 -5.88 2.29
CA LEU A 27 36.82 -6.85 2.09
C LEU A 27 38.18 -6.27 2.54
N THR A 28 38.42 -4.99 2.32
CA THR A 28 39.66 -4.34 2.77
C THR A 28 39.73 -4.29 4.31
N GLU A 29 38.60 -3.97 4.97
CA GLU A 29 38.49 -3.91 6.43
C GLU A 29 38.57 -5.31 7.08
N THR A 30 38.30 -6.36 6.33
CA THR A 30 38.31 -7.76 6.82
C THR A 30 39.43 -8.62 6.21
N ASP A 31 40.48 -7.97 5.67
CA ASP A 31 41.65 -8.62 5.07
C ASP A 31 41.29 -9.70 4.00
N GLY A 32 40.19 -9.52 3.28
CA GLY A 32 39.72 -10.41 2.23
C GLY A 32 38.85 -11.58 2.70
N ASP A 33 38.48 -11.62 3.97
CA ASP A 33 37.56 -12.63 4.52
C ASP A 33 36.13 -12.33 4.08
N LEU A 34 35.56 -13.15 3.22
CA LEU A 34 34.22 -12.99 2.66
C LEU A 34 33.13 -13.02 3.72
N THR A 35 33.21 -13.95 4.68
CA THR A 35 32.20 -14.12 5.72
C THR A 35 32.18 -12.91 6.66
N LYS A 36 33.37 -12.48 7.12
CA LYS A 36 33.47 -11.27 7.95
C LYS A 36 33.07 -10.01 7.19
N ALA A 37 33.31 -9.96 5.87
CA ALA A 37 32.86 -8.84 5.04
C ALA A 37 31.33 -8.78 4.92
N GLU A 38 30.65 -9.93 4.78
CA GLU A 38 29.20 -10.02 4.83
C GLU A 38 28.64 -9.54 6.17
N ASP A 39 29.17 -10.05 7.28
CA ASP A 39 28.77 -9.63 8.64
C ASP A 39 28.95 -8.12 8.84
N LEU A 40 30.09 -7.58 8.41
CA LEU A 40 30.38 -6.17 8.48
C LEU A 40 29.36 -5.34 7.66
N LEU A 41 29.00 -5.80 6.47
CA LEU A 41 27.99 -5.14 5.64
C LEU A 41 26.61 -5.18 6.27
N ARG A 42 26.22 -6.27 6.94
CA ARG A 42 24.96 -6.37 7.72
C ARG A 42 24.93 -5.36 8.87
N ILE A 43 26.01 -5.25 9.63
CA ILE A 43 26.13 -4.25 10.71
C ILE A 43 26.03 -2.83 10.15
N LYS A 44 26.72 -2.54 9.04
CA LYS A 44 26.69 -1.23 8.39
C LYS A 44 25.29 -0.90 7.80
N SER A 45 24.53 -1.89 7.35
CA SER A 45 23.18 -1.68 6.83
C SER A 45 22.22 -1.20 7.92
N GLY A 46 22.27 -1.76 9.12
CA GLY A 46 21.51 -1.28 10.27
C GLY A 46 21.85 0.17 10.64
N SER A 47 23.14 0.52 10.65
CA SER A 47 23.59 1.90 10.92
C SER A 47 23.08 2.89 9.83
N LYS A 48 23.09 2.50 8.55
CA LYS A 48 22.58 3.33 7.46
C LYS A 48 21.07 3.50 7.55
N ALA A 49 20.33 2.41 7.83
CA ALA A 49 18.89 2.45 8.04
C ALA A 49 18.49 3.42 9.16
N SER A 50 19.18 3.37 10.29
CA SER A 50 18.95 4.30 11.41
C SER A 50 19.15 5.77 11.03
N LYS A 51 20.15 6.07 10.19
CA LYS A 51 20.43 7.45 9.74
C LYS A 51 19.35 8.03 8.83
N VAL A 52 18.64 7.20 8.07
CA VAL A 52 17.61 7.65 7.13
C VAL A 52 16.19 7.51 7.69
N ALA A 53 16.01 6.85 8.84
CA ALA A 53 14.70 6.51 9.40
C ALA A 53 13.77 7.73 9.63
N GLY A 54 14.34 8.93 9.84
CA GLY A 54 13.56 10.16 10.00
C GLY A 54 13.13 10.84 8.71
N ARG A 55 13.50 10.31 7.53
CA ARG A 55 13.11 10.90 6.25
C ARG A 55 11.69 10.48 5.89
N ILE A 56 10.93 11.41 5.31
CA ILE A 56 9.55 11.16 4.89
C ILE A 56 9.55 10.17 3.71
N ALA A 57 8.84 9.06 3.87
CA ALA A 57 8.65 8.04 2.86
C ALA A 57 7.15 7.99 2.49
N ALA A 58 6.74 8.83 1.54
CA ALA A 58 5.34 8.99 1.10
C ALA A 58 5.05 8.35 -0.27
N GLU A 59 6.07 7.80 -0.94
CA GLU A 59 5.97 6.97 -2.13
C GLU A 59 6.07 5.50 -1.73
N GLY A 60 5.99 4.57 -2.68
CA GLY A 60 6.08 3.13 -2.39
C GLY A 60 5.25 2.26 -3.30
N ALA A 61 4.90 1.06 -2.79
CA ALA A 61 4.06 0.11 -3.51
C ALA A 61 3.08 -0.62 -2.58
N ILE A 62 1.95 -1.01 -3.16
CA ILE A 62 1.03 -1.97 -2.57
C ILE A 62 1.32 -3.35 -3.16
N ALA A 63 1.41 -4.35 -2.31
CA ALA A 63 1.49 -5.75 -2.70
C ALA A 63 0.26 -6.50 -2.21
N VAL A 64 -0.19 -7.45 -3.00
CA VAL A 64 -1.31 -8.34 -2.68
C VAL A 64 -0.88 -9.77 -2.92
N HIS A 65 -1.25 -10.65 -2.01
CA HIS A 65 -1.12 -12.10 -2.18
C HIS A 65 -2.44 -12.78 -1.83
N ILE A 66 -2.90 -13.69 -2.69
CA ILE A 66 -4.13 -14.47 -2.49
C ILE A 66 -3.74 -15.93 -2.57
N SER A 67 -4.28 -16.77 -1.67
CA SER A 67 -4.11 -18.22 -1.70
C SER A 67 -4.73 -18.83 -2.96
N ASP A 68 -4.22 -19.98 -3.38
CA ASP A 68 -4.66 -20.66 -4.62
C ASP A 68 -6.15 -21.00 -4.62
N ASP A 69 -6.73 -21.24 -3.43
CA ASP A 69 -8.16 -21.50 -3.25
C ASP A 69 -9.01 -20.23 -3.16
N GLY A 70 -8.40 -19.05 -3.18
CA GLY A 70 -9.06 -17.76 -3.06
C GLY A 70 -9.68 -17.47 -1.69
N LYS A 71 -9.39 -18.29 -0.66
CA LYS A 71 -10.03 -18.18 0.66
C LYS A 71 -9.27 -17.31 1.66
N ALA A 72 -8.01 -17.04 1.39
CA ALA A 72 -7.20 -16.16 2.21
C ALA A 72 -6.37 -15.22 1.33
N GLY A 73 -6.13 -14.01 1.81
CA GLY A 73 -5.27 -13.05 1.11
C GLY A 73 -4.68 -12.04 2.08
N ALA A 74 -3.70 -11.32 1.58
CA ALA A 74 -3.07 -10.23 2.29
C ALA A 74 -2.87 -9.04 1.36
N ILE A 75 -2.98 -7.84 1.92
CA ILE A 75 -2.63 -6.58 1.28
C ILE A 75 -1.65 -5.83 2.18
N VAL A 76 -0.59 -5.31 1.59
CA VAL A 76 0.52 -4.67 2.31
C VAL A 76 0.90 -3.37 1.62
N GLU A 77 1.18 -2.33 2.40
CA GLU A 77 1.80 -1.09 1.93
C GLU A 77 3.23 -1.01 2.44
N VAL A 78 4.18 -0.88 1.51
CA VAL A 78 5.58 -0.60 1.80
C VAL A 78 5.92 0.75 1.22
N ASN A 79 6.45 1.67 2.05
CA ASN A 79 6.78 3.02 1.64
C ASN A 79 8.29 3.21 1.40
N CYS A 80 8.62 4.15 0.52
CA CYS A 80 9.96 4.66 0.22
C CYS A 80 9.90 6.17 -0.04
N GLU A 81 11.06 6.81 -0.25
CA GLU A 81 11.12 8.26 -0.44
C GLU A 81 10.67 8.68 -1.85
N THR A 82 11.06 7.92 -2.89
CA THR A 82 10.80 8.27 -4.30
C THR A 82 10.02 7.21 -5.06
N ASP A 83 9.36 7.64 -6.12
CA ASP A 83 8.64 6.73 -7.03
C ASP A 83 9.60 5.87 -7.89
N PHE A 84 10.86 6.25 -8.03
CA PHE A 84 11.90 5.45 -8.67
C PHE A 84 12.16 4.16 -7.89
N VAL A 85 12.36 4.28 -6.57
CA VAL A 85 12.53 3.12 -5.68
C VAL A 85 11.23 2.32 -5.59
N GLY A 86 10.06 2.98 -5.55
CA GLY A 86 8.77 2.30 -5.58
C GLY A 86 8.54 1.41 -6.80
N LYS A 87 9.31 1.60 -7.88
CA LYS A 87 9.29 0.78 -9.12
C LYS A 87 10.48 -0.18 -9.23
N ASP A 88 11.43 -0.15 -8.30
CA ASP A 88 12.60 -1.05 -8.31
C ASP A 88 12.17 -2.50 -8.09
N ALA A 89 12.73 -3.41 -8.89
CA ALA A 89 12.33 -4.83 -8.86
C ALA A 89 12.62 -5.50 -7.51
N ASN A 90 13.69 -5.11 -6.80
CA ASN A 90 14.00 -5.68 -5.47
C ASN A 90 13.04 -5.13 -4.42
N PHE A 91 12.64 -3.86 -4.52
CA PHE A 91 11.65 -3.26 -3.64
C PHE A 91 10.27 -3.91 -3.84
N LEU A 92 9.83 -4.11 -5.09
CA LEU A 92 8.57 -4.78 -5.40
C LEU A 92 8.57 -6.23 -4.93
N LYS A 93 9.70 -6.95 -5.11
CA LYS A 93 9.85 -8.30 -4.59
C LYS A 93 9.75 -8.33 -3.06
N PHE A 94 10.42 -7.43 -2.37
CA PHE A 94 10.34 -7.31 -0.92
C PHE A 94 8.90 -7.10 -0.44
N ALA A 95 8.16 -6.19 -1.06
CA ALA A 95 6.74 -5.97 -0.75
C ALA A 95 5.88 -7.23 -0.98
N SER A 96 6.12 -7.94 -2.08
CA SER A 96 5.43 -9.20 -2.40
C SER A 96 5.75 -10.32 -1.40
N ASP A 97 7.02 -10.46 -1.02
CA ASP A 97 7.45 -11.46 -0.02
C ASP A 97 6.78 -11.20 1.34
N ILE A 98 6.64 -9.91 1.74
CA ILE A 98 5.92 -9.53 2.96
C ILE A 98 4.45 -9.92 2.87
N ALA A 99 3.77 -9.65 1.74
CA ALA A 99 2.37 -10.04 1.57
C ALA A 99 2.18 -11.56 1.72
N THR A 100 3.13 -12.36 1.21
CA THR A 100 3.15 -13.82 1.39
C THR A 100 3.27 -14.21 2.88
N VAL A 101 4.16 -13.53 3.61
CA VAL A 101 4.36 -13.77 5.05
C VAL A 101 3.12 -13.39 5.86
N VAL A 102 2.54 -12.21 5.59
CA VAL A 102 1.30 -11.75 6.25
C VAL A 102 0.17 -12.76 6.06
N MET A 103 0.01 -13.26 4.83
CA MET A 103 -1.01 -14.28 4.55
C MET A 103 -0.74 -15.57 5.34
N ALA A 104 0.49 -16.06 5.34
CA ALA A 104 0.86 -17.32 5.97
C ALA A 104 0.83 -17.26 7.50
N GLN A 105 1.41 -16.22 8.09
CA GLN A 105 1.65 -16.11 9.54
C GLN A 105 0.52 -15.40 10.30
N SER A 106 -0.40 -14.72 9.62
CA SER A 106 -1.48 -13.92 10.24
C SER A 106 -0.95 -12.77 11.13
N VAL A 107 0.26 -12.31 10.88
CA VAL A 107 0.89 -11.17 11.57
C VAL A 107 0.69 -9.94 10.69
N THR A 108 0.04 -8.90 11.23
CA THR A 108 -0.29 -7.67 10.50
C THR A 108 0.40 -6.43 11.07
N GLU A 109 0.76 -6.47 12.35
CA GLU A 109 1.44 -5.35 12.99
C GLU A 109 2.88 -5.19 12.48
N PRO A 110 3.28 -4.02 11.95
CA PRO A 110 4.60 -3.79 11.38
C PRO A 110 5.76 -4.14 12.33
N SER A 111 5.62 -3.87 13.63
CA SER A 111 6.62 -4.20 14.64
C SER A 111 6.83 -5.71 14.82
N GLN A 112 5.77 -6.51 14.67
CA GLN A 112 5.84 -7.98 14.75
C GLN A 112 6.28 -8.59 13.42
N LEU A 113 5.98 -7.92 12.30
CA LEU A 113 6.42 -8.34 10.97
C LEU A 113 7.94 -8.26 10.84
N ALA A 114 8.60 -7.33 11.53
CA ALA A 114 10.04 -7.13 11.46
C ALA A 114 10.84 -8.41 11.71
N ASP A 115 10.38 -9.25 12.64
CA ASP A 115 11.04 -10.48 13.05
C ASP A 115 10.63 -11.72 12.22
N GLN A 116 9.62 -11.59 11.35
CA GLN A 116 9.16 -12.70 10.52
C GLN A 116 10.18 -13.04 9.43
N LYS A 117 10.28 -14.33 9.11
CA LYS A 117 11.16 -14.82 8.05
C LYS A 117 10.51 -14.70 6.68
N LEU A 118 11.23 -14.07 5.76
CA LEU A 118 10.91 -14.06 4.34
C LEU A 118 11.27 -15.40 3.67
N PRO A 119 10.78 -15.69 2.47
CA PRO A 119 11.16 -16.89 1.71
C PRO A 119 12.67 -17.01 1.47
N SER A 120 13.44 -15.91 1.51
CA SER A 120 14.90 -15.90 1.44
C SER A 120 15.58 -16.47 2.67
N GLY A 121 14.89 -16.54 3.81
CA GLY A 121 15.43 -16.92 5.11
C GLY A 121 15.84 -15.74 6.01
N ASP A 122 15.99 -14.53 5.45
CA ASP A 122 16.23 -13.31 6.22
C ASP A 122 14.96 -12.87 6.94
N THR A 123 15.10 -12.10 8.03
CA THR A 123 13.95 -11.41 8.60
C THR A 123 13.51 -10.24 7.71
N VAL A 124 12.25 -9.81 7.85
CA VAL A 124 11.74 -8.61 7.16
C VAL A 124 12.64 -7.40 7.45
N GLU A 125 13.09 -7.24 8.72
CA GLU A 125 13.95 -6.12 9.09
C GLU A 125 15.36 -6.23 8.46
N GLU A 126 15.97 -7.41 8.44
CA GLU A 126 17.27 -7.63 7.79
C GLU A 126 17.19 -7.31 6.29
N ALA A 127 16.15 -7.79 5.60
CA ALA A 127 15.93 -7.52 4.18
C ALA A 127 15.66 -6.03 3.92
N ARG A 128 14.88 -5.35 4.79
CA ARG A 128 14.63 -3.91 4.71
C ARG A 128 15.94 -3.12 4.83
N GLN A 129 16.77 -3.45 5.81
CA GLN A 129 18.07 -2.79 6.03
C GLN A 129 19.00 -3.00 4.83
N ALA A 130 19.03 -4.21 4.28
CA ALA A 130 19.82 -4.52 3.09
C ALA A 130 19.37 -3.70 1.87
N LEU A 131 18.06 -3.53 1.68
CA LEU A 131 17.51 -2.68 0.62
C LEU A 131 17.85 -1.20 0.83
N ILE A 132 17.76 -0.69 2.06
CA ILE A 132 18.16 0.69 2.39
C ILE A 132 19.67 0.87 2.10
N MET A 133 20.49 -0.13 2.43
CA MET A 133 21.91 -0.07 2.11
C MET A 133 22.15 0.01 0.58
N LYS A 134 21.38 -0.76 -0.19
CA LYS A 134 21.50 -0.85 -1.64
C LYS A 134 20.97 0.38 -2.36
N LEU A 135 19.76 0.83 -2.01
CA LEU A 135 19.01 1.87 -2.75
C LEU A 135 19.21 3.27 -2.15
N GLY A 136 19.60 3.37 -0.89
CA GLY A 136 19.98 4.65 -0.25
C GLY A 136 18.81 5.44 0.33
N GLU A 137 17.59 4.95 0.24
CA GLU A 137 16.37 5.61 0.70
C GLU A 137 15.83 4.99 1.99
N ASN A 138 15.09 5.78 2.77
CA ASN A 138 14.27 5.27 3.86
C ASN A 138 13.16 4.39 3.32
N MET A 139 12.90 3.27 4.00
CA MET A 139 11.83 2.34 3.67
C MET A 139 11.14 1.85 4.93
N SER A 140 9.82 1.66 4.86
CA SER A 140 9.06 1.13 5.98
C SER A 140 7.91 0.24 5.50
N VAL A 141 7.65 -0.84 6.23
CA VAL A 141 6.38 -1.57 6.14
C VAL A 141 5.38 -0.74 6.94
N ARG A 142 4.44 -0.11 6.25
CA ARG A 142 3.55 0.86 6.88
C ARG A 142 2.34 0.21 7.49
N ARG A 143 1.68 -0.64 6.72
CA ARG A 143 0.46 -1.35 7.14
C ARG A 143 0.31 -2.64 6.37
N ALA A 144 -0.33 -3.59 7.01
CA ALA A 144 -0.65 -4.88 6.41
C ALA A 144 -2.02 -5.34 6.92
N GLN A 145 -2.72 -6.09 6.09
CA GLN A 145 -3.99 -6.70 6.47
C GLN A 145 -4.10 -8.08 5.86
N LYS A 146 -4.51 -9.05 6.68
CA LYS A 146 -4.95 -10.37 6.23
C LYS A 146 -6.47 -10.40 6.14
N VAL A 147 -6.96 -11.01 5.09
CA VAL A 147 -8.40 -11.19 4.82
C VAL A 147 -8.68 -12.68 4.67
N THR A 148 -9.70 -13.15 5.36
CA THR A 148 -10.28 -14.50 5.16
C THR A 148 -11.63 -14.31 4.50
N ALA A 149 -11.85 -14.97 3.37
CA ALA A 149 -13.06 -14.84 2.58
C ALA A 149 -14.16 -15.80 3.01
N GLU A 150 -15.39 -15.32 3.00
CA GLU A 150 -16.57 -16.18 3.00
C GLU A 150 -16.82 -16.74 1.59
N GLY A 151 -16.68 -15.89 0.56
CA GLY A 151 -16.76 -16.23 -0.84
C GLY A 151 -15.40 -16.58 -1.45
N SER A 152 -14.94 -15.73 -2.36
CA SER A 152 -13.63 -15.83 -3.01
C SER A 152 -13.01 -14.45 -3.17
N LEU A 153 -11.73 -14.31 -2.82
CA LEU A 153 -11.00 -13.08 -2.98
C LEU A 153 -10.64 -12.83 -4.44
N SER A 154 -10.83 -11.60 -4.83
CA SER A 154 -10.27 -11.04 -6.07
C SER A 154 -9.50 -9.78 -5.74
N SER A 155 -8.54 -9.41 -6.59
CA SER A 155 -7.72 -8.22 -6.39
C SER A 155 -7.53 -7.41 -7.65
N TYR A 156 -7.22 -6.13 -7.44
CA TYR A 156 -6.77 -5.23 -8.49
C TYR A 156 -5.66 -4.33 -7.96
N LEU A 157 -4.60 -4.18 -8.76
CA LEU A 157 -3.50 -3.26 -8.49
C LEU A 157 -3.43 -2.23 -9.62
N HIS A 158 -3.62 -0.96 -9.28
CA HIS A 158 -3.50 0.13 -10.23
C HIS A 158 -2.13 0.79 -10.11
N GLY A 159 -1.26 0.54 -11.08
CA GLY A 159 0.09 1.09 -11.13
C GLY A 159 0.95 0.79 -9.90
N GLY A 160 0.63 -0.24 -9.11
CA GLY A 160 1.29 -0.56 -7.85
C GLY A 160 0.99 0.43 -6.71
N ARG A 161 0.18 1.45 -6.96
CA ARG A 161 -0.09 2.54 -6.00
C ARG A 161 -1.45 2.45 -5.32
N ILE A 162 -2.42 1.79 -5.93
CA ILE A 162 -3.73 1.50 -5.34
C ILE A 162 -3.90 -0.01 -5.40
N GLY A 163 -4.18 -0.62 -4.26
CA GLY A 163 -4.49 -2.03 -4.17
C GLY A 163 -5.87 -2.24 -3.58
N VAL A 164 -6.60 -3.17 -4.15
CA VAL A 164 -7.92 -3.59 -3.68
C VAL A 164 -7.95 -5.09 -3.52
N LEU A 165 -8.47 -5.55 -2.39
CA LEU A 165 -8.96 -6.91 -2.17
C LEU A 165 -10.47 -6.84 -2.00
N VAL A 166 -11.23 -7.71 -2.66
CA VAL A 166 -12.68 -7.81 -2.52
C VAL A 166 -13.08 -9.28 -2.33
N ASP A 167 -13.94 -9.53 -1.35
CA ASP A 167 -14.56 -10.84 -1.10
C ASP A 167 -15.93 -10.90 -1.76
N VAL A 168 -16.05 -11.76 -2.77
CA VAL A 168 -17.27 -11.94 -3.55
C VAL A 168 -17.85 -13.33 -3.29
N VAL A 169 -19.07 -13.36 -2.82
CA VAL A 169 -19.83 -14.61 -2.57
C VAL A 169 -20.63 -14.96 -3.83
N ASP A 170 -20.55 -16.22 -4.25
CA ASP A 170 -21.24 -16.79 -5.42
C ASP A 170 -20.94 -16.06 -6.76
N GLY A 171 -19.81 -15.34 -6.83
CA GLY A 171 -19.38 -14.61 -8.02
C GLY A 171 -18.31 -15.35 -8.82
N THR A 172 -18.19 -14.99 -10.10
CA THR A 172 -17.08 -15.44 -10.96
C THR A 172 -15.80 -14.66 -10.67
N ALA A 173 -14.64 -15.23 -11.00
CA ALA A 173 -13.36 -14.53 -10.88
C ALA A 173 -13.31 -13.24 -11.74
N GLU A 174 -13.99 -13.23 -12.89
CA GLU A 174 -14.11 -12.05 -13.76
C GLU A 174 -14.91 -10.94 -13.07
N LEU A 175 -16.07 -11.28 -12.50
CA LEU A 175 -16.89 -10.32 -11.72
C LEU A 175 -16.09 -9.75 -10.56
N GLY A 176 -15.37 -10.59 -9.81
CA GLY A 176 -14.54 -10.15 -8.71
C GLY A 176 -13.46 -9.16 -9.13
N LYS A 177 -12.77 -9.42 -10.24
CA LYS A 177 -11.77 -8.51 -10.81
C LYS A 177 -12.40 -7.19 -11.28
N ASP A 178 -13.58 -7.24 -11.86
CA ASP A 178 -14.31 -6.07 -12.32
C ASP A 178 -14.77 -5.20 -11.15
N LEU A 179 -15.25 -5.81 -10.08
CA LEU A 179 -15.59 -5.12 -8.83
C LEU A 179 -14.36 -4.49 -8.16
N ALA A 180 -13.24 -5.23 -8.10
CA ALA A 180 -11.99 -4.68 -7.57
C ALA A 180 -11.51 -3.46 -8.38
N THR A 181 -11.66 -3.51 -9.71
CA THR A 181 -11.34 -2.38 -10.60
C THR A 181 -12.28 -1.20 -10.34
N HIS A 182 -13.58 -1.45 -10.19
CA HIS A 182 -14.57 -0.43 -9.84
C HIS A 182 -14.23 0.23 -8.50
N ILE A 183 -13.94 -0.56 -7.47
CA ILE A 183 -13.58 -0.06 -6.13
C ILE A 183 -12.35 0.85 -6.19
N ALA A 184 -11.32 0.45 -6.93
CA ALA A 184 -10.13 1.27 -7.10
C ALA A 184 -10.42 2.63 -7.77
N ALA A 185 -11.35 2.67 -8.71
CA ALA A 185 -11.70 3.87 -9.46
C ALA A 185 -12.71 4.76 -8.70
N ALA A 186 -13.80 4.18 -8.19
CA ALA A 186 -14.92 4.88 -7.60
C ALA A 186 -14.77 5.13 -6.09
N LYS A 187 -13.85 4.42 -5.42
CA LYS A 187 -13.46 4.59 -4.00
C LYS A 187 -14.65 4.63 -3.05
N PRO A 188 -15.53 3.61 -3.06
CA PRO A 188 -16.60 3.53 -2.07
C PRO A 188 -16.02 3.46 -0.66
N VAL A 189 -16.76 3.99 0.33
CA VAL A 189 -16.35 3.95 1.74
C VAL A 189 -16.91 2.72 2.47
N ALA A 190 -17.99 2.12 1.94
CA ALA A 190 -18.67 0.97 2.52
C ALA A 190 -19.29 0.12 1.40
N VAL A 191 -19.65 -1.14 1.72
CA VAL A 191 -20.34 -2.03 0.77
C VAL A 191 -21.78 -1.56 0.55
N SER A 192 -22.52 -1.34 1.62
CA SER A 192 -23.92 -0.94 1.61
C SER A 192 -24.18 0.28 2.49
N ALA A 193 -25.39 0.82 2.46
CA ALA A 193 -25.78 1.94 3.31
C ALA A 193 -25.74 1.60 4.80
N ASP A 194 -26.00 0.35 5.17
CA ASP A 194 -25.99 -0.11 6.56
C ASP A 194 -24.57 -0.19 7.15
N ASP A 195 -23.55 -0.26 6.28
CA ASP A 195 -22.14 -0.33 6.67
C ASP A 195 -21.46 1.05 6.79
N VAL A 196 -22.17 2.13 6.44
CA VAL A 196 -21.64 3.49 6.52
C VAL A 196 -21.64 3.96 7.97
N ASP A 197 -20.49 4.52 8.42
CA ASP A 197 -20.36 5.09 9.75
C ASP A 197 -21.45 6.14 10.01
N SER A 198 -22.20 5.97 11.09
CA SER A 198 -23.31 6.85 11.48
C SER A 198 -22.88 8.31 11.61
N THR A 199 -21.64 8.56 12.02
CA THR A 199 -21.10 9.93 12.15
C THR A 199 -21.01 10.64 10.80
N LEU A 200 -20.72 9.91 9.72
CA LEU A 200 -20.72 10.44 8.36
C LEU A 200 -22.14 10.77 7.90
N ILE A 201 -23.08 9.90 8.20
CA ILE A 201 -24.50 10.10 7.86
C ILE A 201 -25.06 11.31 8.61
N GLU A 202 -24.78 11.42 9.91
CA GLU A 202 -25.22 12.55 10.72
C GLU A 202 -24.62 13.88 10.24
N ARG A 203 -23.34 13.88 9.93
CA ARG A 203 -22.67 15.05 9.36
C ARG A 203 -23.32 15.51 8.05
N GLU A 204 -23.62 14.56 7.14
CA GLU A 204 -24.29 14.89 5.87
C GLU A 204 -25.71 15.42 6.11
N ARG A 205 -26.43 14.86 7.09
CA ARG A 205 -27.76 15.33 7.50
C ARG A 205 -27.71 16.78 7.99
N GLU A 206 -26.76 17.14 8.84
CA GLU A 206 -26.57 18.50 9.32
C GLU A 206 -26.24 19.47 8.18
N ILE A 207 -25.34 19.09 7.27
CA ILE A 207 -24.97 19.90 6.10
C ILE A 207 -26.19 20.11 5.20
N ALA A 208 -26.95 19.05 4.91
CA ALA A 208 -28.16 19.14 4.09
C ALA A 208 -29.23 20.05 4.70
N LYS A 209 -29.40 19.96 6.04
CA LYS A 209 -30.34 20.82 6.80
C LYS A 209 -29.91 22.28 6.74
N ALA A 210 -28.64 22.57 6.99
CA ALA A 210 -28.12 23.93 6.92
C ALA A 210 -28.31 24.55 5.53
N ARG A 211 -27.99 23.82 4.44
CA ARG A 211 -28.21 24.25 3.07
C ARG A 211 -29.68 24.49 2.74
N ALA A 212 -30.60 23.63 3.23
CA ALA A 212 -32.03 23.79 3.02
C ALA A 212 -32.58 25.07 3.69
N LEU A 213 -32.15 25.34 4.92
CA LEU A 213 -32.49 26.56 5.66
C LEU A 213 -31.96 27.81 4.96
N GLU A 214 -30.68 27.82 4.59
CA GLU A 214 -30.05 28.94 3.88
C GLU A 214 -30.70 29.25 2.54
N SER A 215 -31.20 28.22 1.85
CA SER A 215 -31.92 28.39 0.57
C SER A 215 -33.37 28.88 0.73
N GLY A 216 -33.84 29.21 1.94
CA GLY A 216 -35.16 29.74 2.20
C GLY A 216 -36.30 28.75 1.95
N LYS A 217 -36.04 27.45 2.05
CA LYS A 217 -37.06 26.42 1.86
C LYS A 217 -38.02 26.41 3.06
N PRO A 218 -39.35 26.20 2.83
CA PRO A 218 -40.32 26.08 3.89
C PRO A 218 -39.98 24.92 4.87
N GLU A 219 -40.16 25.16 6.16
CA GLU A 219 -39.83 24.17 7.21
C GLU A 219 -40.48 22.80 6.99
N ASN A 220 -41.70 22.77 6.50
CA ASN A 220 -42.46 21.54 6.26
C ASN A 220 -41.89 20.62 5.17
N ILE A 221 -40.93 21.07 4.36
CA ILE A 221 -40.26 20.25 3.33
C ILE A 221 -38.79 20.00 3.64
N ILE A 222 -38.22 20.66 4.66
CA ILE A 222 -36.79 20.53 5.00
C ILE A 222 -36.44 19.07 5.25
N ASP A 223 -37.21 18.35 6.07
CA ASP A 223 -36.91 16.94 6.40
C ASP A 223 -36.89 16.06 5.14
N LYS A 224 -37.81 16.27 4.20
CA LYS A 224 -37.81 15.54 2.92
C LYS A 224 -36.59 15.85 2.05
N ILE A 225 -36.13 17.11 2.08
CA ILE A 225 -34.93 17.53 1.35
C ILE A 225 -33.69 16.86 1.98
N VAL A 226 -33.62 16.86 3.32
CA VAL A 226 -32.53 16.23 4.07
C VAL A 226 -32.48 14.73 3.80
N ASP A 227 -33.61 14.03 3.89
CA ASP A 227 -33.67 12.58 3.61
C ASP A 227 -33.30 12.25 2.17
N GLY A 228 -33.73 13.07 1.22
CA GLY A 228 -33.35 12.95 -0.19
C GLY A 228 -31.83 13.15 -0.39
N SER A 229 -31.25 14.13 0.29
CA SER A 229 -29.81 14.42 0.27
C SER A 229 -28.98 13.29 0.85
N VAL A 230 -29.37 12.78 2.02
CA VAL A 230 -28.72 11.64 2.66
C VAL A 230 -28.81 10.38 1.79
N LYS A 231 -29.98 10.11 1.21
CA LYS A 231 -30.15 8.98 0.28
C LYS A 231 -29.22 9.10 -0.94
N LYS A 232 -29.10 10.29 -1.49
CA LYS A 232 -28.18 10.56 -2.62
C LYS A 232 -26.74 10.34 -2.18
N TYR A 233 -26.33 10.92 -1.05
CA TYR A 233 -24.99 10.71 -0.49
C TYR A 233 -24.67 9.22 -0.32
N LEU A 234 -25.56 8.46 0.30
CA LEU A 234 -25.37 7.01 0.48
C LEU A 234 -25.21 6.28 -0.86
N SER A 235 -25.96 6.67 -1.88
CA SER A 235 -25.80 6.08 -3.22
C SER A 235 -24.47 6.43 -3.90
N GLU A 236 -23.86 7.56 -3.55
CA GLU A 236 -22.57 7.99 -4.09
C GLU A 236 -21.38 7.36 -3.37
N VAL A 237 -21.50 7.11 -2.06
CA VAL A 237 -20.38 6.62 -1.24
C VAL A 237 -20.39 5.12 -0.99
N THR A 238 -21.44 4.40 -1.31
CA THR A 238 -21.51 2.95 -1.13
C THR A 238 -21.29 2.19 -2.43
N LEU A 239 -20.60 1.04 -2.33
CA LEU A 239 -20.33 0.19 -3.48
C LEU A 239 -21.63 -0.18 -4.23
N TYR A 240 -22.65 -0.62 -3.50
CA TYR A 240 -23.93 -1.04 -4.09
C TYR A 240 -24.69 0.10 -4.76
N GLY A 241 -24.63 1.31 -4.20
CA GLY A 241 -25.29 2.49 -4.72
C GLY A 241 -24.64 3.08 -5.98
N GLN A 242 -23.35 2.86 -6.17
CA GLN A 242 -22.58 3.45 -7.25
C GLN A 242 -22.94 2.86 -8.61
N VAL A 243 -22.90 3.71 -9.65
CA VAL A 243 -23.00 3.28 -11.04
C VAL A 243 -21.74 2.51 -11.43
N PHE A 244 -21.91 1.34 -12.05
CA PHE A 244 -20.81 0.46 -12.39
C PHE A 244 -19.90 1.07 -13.47
N VAL A 245 -18.58 1.14 -13.20
CA VAL A 245 -17.63 1.84 -14.10
C VAL A 245 -17.51 1.25 -15.50
N LYS A 246 -17.89 -0.03 -15.70
CA LYS A 246 -17.87 -0.68 -17.01
C LYS A 246 -19.22 -0.66 -17.73
N ASP A 247 -20.30 -0.29 -17.03
CA ASP A 247 -21.66 -0.19 -17.59
C ASP A 247 -22.44 0.89 -16.83
N ASP A 248 -22.51 2.09 -17.41
CA ASP A 248 -23.16 3.27 -16.83
C ASP A 248 -24.70 3.18 -16.74
N LYS A 249 -25.30 2.11 -17.28
CA LYS A 249 -26.74 1.88 -17.24
C LYS A 249 -27.21 1.13 -16.02
N LYS A 250 -26.31 0.57 -15.22
CA LYS A 250 -26.66 -0.20 -14.02
C LYS A 250 -25.79 0.18 -12.82
N THR A 251 -26.38 0.06 -11.65
CA THR A 251 -25.63 0.11 -10.37
C THR A 251 -24.94 -1.22 -10.10
N VAL A 252 -23.93 -1.20 -9.21
CA VAL A 252 -23.28 -2.43 -8.74
C VAL A 252 -24.30 -3.37 -8.10
N GLU A 253 -25.28 -2.86 -7.34
CA GLU A 253 -26.36 -3.67 -6.75
C GLU A 253 -27.15 -4.45 -7.81
N LYS A 254 -27.53 -3.80 -8.92
CA LYS A 254 -28.23 -4.46 -10.03
C LYS A 254 -27.38 -5.52 -10.71
N LEU A 255 -26.07 -5.22 -10.92
CA LEU A 255 -25.14 -6.17 -11.49
C LEU A 255 -25.04 -7.45 -10.62
N LEU A 256 -24.92 -7.27 -9.31
CA LEU A 256 -24.84 -8.37 -8.36
C LEU A 256 -26.15 -9.17 -8.31
N ALA A 257 -27.30 -8.52 -8.36
CA ALA A 257 -28.61 -9.19 -8.42
C ALA A 257 -28.77 -10.05 -9.71
N GLU A 258 -28.31 -9.53 -10.86
CA GLU A 258 -28.35 -10.27 -12.14
C GLU A 258 -27.46 -11.53 -12.11
N THR A 259 -26.40 -11.52 -11.32
CA THR A 259 -25.44 -12.65 -11.21
C THR A 259 -25.67 -13.53 -9.99
N ASN A 260 -26.70 -13.25 -9.18
CA ASN A 260 -26.98 -13.89 -7.89
C ASN A 260 -25.76 -13.91 -6.96
N SER A 261 -24.98 -12.84 -6.97
CA SER A 261 -23.75 -12.68 -6.21
C SER A 261 -23.90 -11.59 -5.17
N SER A 262 -22.98 -11.55 -4.22
CA SER A 262 -22.89 -10.47 -3.24
C SER A 262 -21.43 -10.15 -2.90
N VAL A 263 -21.19 -8.93 -2.38
CA VAL A 263 -19.89 -8.54 -1.83
C VAL A 263 -19.97 -8.58 -0.31
N LYS A 264 -19.10 -9.36 0.31
CA LYS A 264 -19.01 -9.45 1.77
C LYS A 264 -18.21 -8.29 2.36
N SER A 265 -17.06 -8.01 1.76
CA SER A 265 -16.16 -6.94 2.20
C SER A 265 -15.21 -6.52 1.09
N PHE A 266 -14.60 -5.36 1.25
CA PHE A 266 -13.44 -4.96 0.45
C PHE A 266 -12.45 -4.18 1.31
N HIS A 267 -11.19 -4.19 0.89
CA HIS A 267 -10.09 -3.49 1.51
C HIS A 267 -9.31 -2.73 0.44
N THR A 268 -9.07 -1.46 0.68
CA THR A 268 -8.36 -0.60 -0.25
C THR A 268 -7.18 0.08 0.44
N PHE A 269 -5.99 -0.05 -0.15
CA PHE A 269 -4.80 0.70 0.26
C PHE A 269 -4.37 1.62 -0.87
N VAL A 270 -4.04 2.86 -0.51
CA VAL A 270 -3.45 3.86 -1.41
C VAL A 270 -2.10 4.26 -0.83
N VAL A 271 -1.05 4.17 -1.67
CA VAL A 271 0.32 4.52 -1.25
C VAL A 271 0.38 5.95 -0.73
N GLY A 272 0.92 6.11 0.48
CA GLY A 272 1.15 7.40 1.10
C GLY A 272 -0.11 8.13 1.58
N GLU A 273 -1.26 7.47 1.59
CA GLU A 273 -2.51 8.06 2.07
C GLU A 273 -2.36 8.57 3.51
N GLY A 274 -2.69 9.87 3.73
CA GLY A 274 -2.56 10.52 5.04
C GLY A 274 -1.12 10.87 5.45
N ILE A 275 -0.11 10.65 4.63
CA ILE A 275 1.25 11.14 4.86
C ILE A 275 1.38 12.53 4.23
N GLU A 276 1.75 13.52 5.02
CA GLU A 276 2.08 14.85 4.50
C GLU A 276 3.33 14.75 3.63
N LYS A 277 3.17 15.02 2.33
CA LYS A 277 4.30 15.10 1.41
C LYS A 277 5.06 16.39 1.68
N ARG A 278 6.39 16.29 1.68
CA ARG A 278 7.22 17.49 1.65
C ARG A 278 6.88 18.25 0.37
N VAL A 279 6.42 19.49 0.52
CA VAL A 279 6.28 20.41 -0.61
C VAL A 279 7.70 20.89 -0.94
N ASP A 280 8.35 20.24 -1.89
CA ASP A 280 9.62 20.71 -2.42
C ASP A 280 9.31 21.97 -3.23
N ASP A 281 9.55 23.13 -2.62
CA ASP A 281 9.57 24.40 -3.36
C ASP A 281 10.87 24.48 -4.15
N PHE A 282 10.87 23.80 -5.30
CA PHE A 282 12.00 23.77 -6.22
C PHE A 282 12.49 25.19 -6.59
N ALA A 283 11.57 26.15 -6.66
CA ALA A 283 11.93 27.55 -6.92
C ALA A 283 12.72 28.16 -5.76
N ALA A 284 12.33 27.87 -4.51
CA ALA A 284 13.05 28.32 -3.32
C ALA A 284 14.42 27.61 -3.18
N GLU A 285 14.51 26.32 -3.49
CA GLU A 285 15.79 25.59 -3.48
C GLU A 285 16.77 26.11 -4.54
N VAL A 286 16.30 26.36 -5.76
CA VAL A 286 17.12 26.97 -6.82
C VAL A 286 17.56 28.38 -6.44
N ALA A 287 16.66 29.20 -5.87
CA ALA A 287 17.01 30.53 -5.39
C ALA A 287 18.05 30.50 -4.25
N ALA A 288 17.91 29.55 -3.31
CA ALA A 288 18.87 29.38 -2.22
C ALA A 288 20.27 28.90 -2.70
N GLN A 289 20.32 28.10 -3.78
CA GLN A 289 21.57 27.67 -4.41
C GLN A 289 22.20 28.81 -5.26
N ALA A 290 21.39 29.59 -5.97
CA ALA A 290 21.84 30.71 -6.77
C ALA A 290 22.37 31.89 -5.91
N GLY A 291 21.86 32.07 -4.69
CA GLY A 291 22.29 33.10 -3.75
C GLY A 291 23.56 32.78 -2.94
N LYS A 292 24.17 31.62 -3.13
CA LYS A 292 25.42 31.17 -2.48
C LYS A 292 26.65 31.35 -3.38
N LYS A 293 26.71 32.41 -4.16
CA LYS A 293 27.94 32.84 -4.86
C LYS A 293 28.55 34.04 -4.18
#